data_8a0a7a423de40865548833530c57f027
#
_entry.id   8a0a7a423de40865548833530c57f027
#
_cell.length_a   1.000
_cell.length_b   1.000
_cell.length_c   1.000
_cell.angle_alpha   90.00
_cell.angle_beta   90.00
_cell.angle_gamma   90.00
#
_symmetry.space_group_name_H-M   'P 1'
#
loop_
_entity.id
_entity.type
_entity.pdbx_description
1 polymer ?
#
loop_
_entity_poly.entity_id
_entity_poly.type
_entity_poly.pdbx_seq_one_letter_code
_entity_poly.pdbx_strand_id
1 'polypeptide(L)'
;MGDFLVAREPLQPSDTVIVLAGNSIYRSQYGATLYQQGLAPRVIVSNEPVRTHGLDSTWWELKQLGLSSIAVPDDAILAITEVSGSTFEEAQHSRDIMRREGWHSAILVTDPFHTRRALLTFRSVFEPAGLTVIPAPAEGSKYKTDGWWRDPDRGIRVIQEYIKLPYYLIKRQI
;
A
#
# COMPACT_ATOMS: atom_id res chain seq x y z
N MET A 1 -12.01 8.12 -16.81
CA MET A 1 -10.64 7.58 -16.92
C MET A 1 -9.98 7.42 -15.53
N GLY A 2 -9.92 8.45 -14.68
CA GLY A 2 -9.30 8.28 -13.35
C GLY A 2 -9.91 7.17 -12.51
N ASP A 3 -11.22 7.00 -12.54
CA ASP A 3 -11.93 5.98 -11.75
C ASP A 3 -11.60 4.54 -12.15
N PHE A 4 -11.17 4.30 -13.39
CA PHE A 4 -10.67 2.99 -13.80
C PHE A 4 -9.48 2.53 -12.96
N LEU A 5 -8.64 3.45 -12.51
CA LEU A 5 -7.46 3.14 -11.70
C LEU A 5 -7.80 2.83 -10.24
N VAL A 6 -9.02 3.16 -9.79
CA VAL A 6 -9.46 2.94 -8.41
C VAL A 6 -10.14 1.58 -8.30
N ALA A 7 -9.49 0.66 -7.60
CA ALA A 7 -10.09 -0.59 -7.17
C ALA A 7 -10.68 -0.39 -5.76
N ARG A 8 -11.93 -0.80 -5.56
CA ARG A 8 -12.63 -0.75 -4.27
C ARG A 8 -13.42 -2.02 -4.08
N GLU A 9 -13.34 -2.58 -2.90
CA GLU A 9 -14.15 -3.73 -2.47
C GLU A 9 -14.66 -3.45 -1.05
N PRO A 10 -15.79 -4.06 -0.62
CA PRO A 10 -16.25 -3.94 0.76
C PRO A 10 -15.17 -4.44 1.72
N LEU A 11 -14.80 -3.60 2.68
CA LEU A 11 -13.82 -3.96 3.69
C LEU A 11 -14.41 -5.03 4.62
N GLN A 12 -13.59 -6.00 4.99
CA GLN A 12 -13.90 -7.08 5.92
C GLN A 12 -12.75 -7.23 6.91
N PRO A 13 -13.02 -7.72 8.14
CA PRO A 13 -11.95 -8.06 9.07
C PRO A 13 -10.92 -8.96 8.42
N SER A 14 -9.65 -8.64 8.61
CA SER A 14 -8.50 -9.32 8.02
C SER A 14 -7.39 -9.47 9.06
N ASP A 15 -6.40 -10.30 8.79
CA ASP A 15 -5.30 -10.55 9.72
C ASP A 15 -4.36 -9.35 9.82
N THR A 16 -4.20 -8.59 8.75
CA THR A 16 -3.30 -7.43 8.73
C THR A 16 -3.77 -6.33 7.77
N VAL A 17 -3.33 -5.09 8.03
CA VAL A 17 -3.33 -4.00 7.05
C VAL A 17 -1.92 -3.89 6.46
N ILE A 18 -1.79 -3.84 5.14
CA ILE A 18 -0.53 -3.58 4.45
C ILE A 18 -0.55 -2.15 3.93
N VAL A 19 0.37 -1.32 4.42
CA VAL A 19 0.54 0.08 3.99
C VAL A 19 1.72 0.16 3.02
N LEU A 20 1.41 0.35 1.73
CA LEU A 20 2.44 0.42 0.69
C LEU A 20 3.36 1.63 0.82
N ALA A 21 4.60 1.46 0.37
CA ALA A 21 5.57 2.52 0.23
C ALA A 21 5.08 3.68 -0.65
N GLY A 22 5.67 4.85 -0.47
CA GLY A 22 5.36 6.06 -1.20
C GLY A 22 5.24 7.29 -0.30
N ASN A 23 5.45 8.46 -0.89
CA ASN A 23 5.50 9.75 -0.20
C ASN A 23 4.09 10.27 0.16
N SER A 24 3.31 9.49 0.91
CA SER A 24 1.96 9.88 1.31
C SER A 24 1.66 9.49 2.75
N ILE A 25 1.65 10.47 3.63
CA ILE A 25 1.23 10.30 5.02
C ILE A 25 -0.23 9.79 5.13
N TYR A 26 -1.07 10.09 4.13
CA TYR A 26 -2.47 9.65 4.09
C TYR A 26 -2.62 8.12 4.11
N ARG A 27 -1.67 7.39 3.52
CA ARG A 27 -1.69 5.91 3.57
C ARG A 27 -1.51 5.42 5.00
N SER A 28 -0.52 5.96 5.73
CA SER A 28 -0.27 5.58 7.12
C SER A 28 -1.44 5.99 8.03
N GLN A 29 -1.98 7.19 7.84
CA GLN A 29 -3.16 7.66 8.58
C GLN A 29 -4.37 6.76 8.34
N TYR A 30 -4.64 6.38 7.10
CA TYR A 30 -5.74 5.50 6.79
C TYR A 30 -5.52 4.08 7.30
N GLY A 31 -4.29 3.55 7.19
CA GLY A 31 -3.93 2.27 7.79
C GLY A 31 -4.16 2.24 9.30
N ALA A 32 -3.78 3.31 10.01
CA ALA A 32 -4.06 3.46 11.44
C ALA A 32 -5.55 3.54 11.74
N THR A 33 -6.33 4.22 10.91
CA THR A 33 -7.80 4.28 11.05
C THR A 33 -8.42 2.89 10.95
N LEU A 34 -7.99 2.07 9.98
CA LEU A 34 -8.48 0.69 9.82
C LEU A 34 -8.11 -0.20 11.02
N TYR A 35 -6.91 -0.03 11.56
CA TYR A 35 -6.49 -0.69 12.80
C TYR A 35 -7.39 -0.30 13.98
N GLN A 36 -7.64 1.00 14.18
CA GLN A 36 -8.49 1.52 15.26
C GLN A 36 -9.96 1.07 15.13
N GLN A 37 -10.44 0.87 13.91
CA GLN A 37 -11.77 0.32 13.64
C GLN A 37 -11.86 -1.20 13.92
N GLY A 38 -10.75 -1.83 14.32
CA GLY A 38 -10.69 -3.27 14.59
C GLY A 38 -10.76 -4.13 13.33
N LEU A 39 -10.52 -3.55 12.14
CA LEU A 39 -10.53 -4.30 10.88
C LEU A 39 -9.31 -5.20 10.70
N ALA A 40 -8.21 -4.91 11.41
CA ALA A 40 -7.07 -5.82 11.49
C ALA A 40 -6.25 -5.55 12.77
N PRO A 41 -5.74 -6.60 13.45
CA PRO A 41 -4.95 -6.46 14.68
C PRO A 41 -3.48 -6.11 14.44
N ARG A 42 -3.02 -6.08 13.20
CA ARG A 42 -1.62 -5.87 12.81
C ARG A 42 -1.52 -4.96 11.60
N VAL A 43 -0.38 -4.27 11.48
CA VAL A 43 -0.08 -3.40 10.33
C VAL A 43 1.30 -3.76 9.78
N ILE A 44 1.38 -4.15 8.51
CA ILE A 44 2.64 -4.27 7.77
C ILE A 44 2.94 -2.94 7.09
N VAL A 45 4.17 -2.45 7.21
CA VAL A 45 4.61 -1.22 6.56
C VAL A 45 5.77 -1.52 5.61
N SER A 46 5.57 -1.16 4.35
CA SER A 46 6.63 -1.29 3.35
C SER A 46 7.73 -0.27 3.56
N ASN A 47 8.97 -0.69 3.36
CA ASN A 47 10.17 0.13 3.44
C ASN A 47 10.67 0.53 2.05
N GLU A 48 10.94 1.81 1.85
CA GLU A 48 11.64 2.30 0.68
C GLU A 48 12.68 3.34 1.12
N PRO A 49 13.85 3.44 0.46
CA PRO A 49 14.88 4.40 0.84
C PRO A 49 14.38 5.84 0.60
N VAL A 50 14.53 6.70 1.59
CA VAL A 50 14.30 8.13 1.44
C VAL A 50 15.52 8.77 0.79
N ARG A 51 15.39 9.14 -0.47
CA ARG A 51 16.41 9.91 -1.17
C ARG A 51 16.17 11.41 -0.97
N THR A 52 16.36 11.91 0.24
CA THR A 52 16.40 13.34 0.51
C THR A 52 17.81 13.75 0.91
N HIS A 53 18.29 14.87 0.36
CA HIS A 53 19.61 15.39 0.64
C HIS A 53 19.83 15.55 2.15
N GLY A 54 20.71 14.72 2.73
CA GLY A 54 21.19 14.84 4.11
C GLY A 54 20.37 14.18 5.21
N LEU A 55 19.37 13.35 4.90
CA LEU A 55 18.64 12.53 5.86
C LEU A 55 18.87 11.05 5.56
N ASP A 56 19.63 10.37 6.40
CA ASP A 56 19.80 8.91 6.40
C ASP A 56 18.62 8.21 7.10
N SER A 57 17.38 8.68 6.85
CA SER A 57 16.18 8.06 7.39
C SER A 57 15.49 7.21 6.34
N THR A 58 14.83 6.16 6.79
CA THR A 58 14.00 5.33 5.92
C THR A 58 12.54 5.79 5.97
N TRP A 59 11.78 5.57 4.90
CA TRP A 59 10.33 5.79 4.93
C TRP A 59 9.64 5.01 6.04
N TRP A 60 10.22 3.89 6.44
CA TRP A 60 9.78 3.12 7.59
C TRP A 60 9.76 3.95 8.87
N GLU A 61 10.86 4.62 9.23
CA GLU A 61 10.93 5.45 10.44
C GLU A 61 9.92 6.59 10.42
N LEU A 62 9.77 7.25 9.26
CA LEU A 62 8.77 8.31 9.10
C LEU A 62 7.34 7.78 9.19
N LYS A 63 7.08 6.57 8.68
CA LYS A 63 5.76 5.93 8.76
C LYS A 63 5.46 5.44 10.16
N GLN A 64 6.45 4.88 10.86
CA GLN A 64 6.31 4.48 12.25
C GLN A 64 5.91 5.69 13.11
N LEU A 65 6.59 6.83 12.96
CA LEU A 65 6.22 8.08 13.63
C LEU A 65 4.77 8.50 13.28
N GLY A 66 4.37 8.36 12.04
CA GLY A 66 3.01 8.67 11.59
C GLY A 66 1.96 7.72 12.19
N LEU A 67 2.23 6.43 12.27
CA LEU A 67 1.34 5.42 12.85
C LEU A 67 1.27 5.54 14.37
N SER A 68 2.39 5.68 15.06
CA SER A 68 2.45 5.85 16.52
C SER A 68 1.77 7.13 16.98
N SER A 69 1.86 8.22 16.19
CA SER A 69 1.16 9.47 16.48
C SER A 69 -0.39 9.34 16.43
N ILE A 70 -0.90 8.26 15.80
CA ILE A 70 -2.32 7.95 15.66
C ILE A 70 -2.71 6.73 16.53
N ALA A 71 -1.91 6.43 17.56
CA ALA A 71 -2.16 5.37 18.56
C ALA A 71 -2.23 3.93 18.00
N VAL A 72 -1.39 3.58 17.04
CA VAL A 72 -1.07 2.19 16.72
C VAL A 72 0.13 1.78 17.59
N PRO A 73 0.02 0.78 18.46
CA PRO A 73 1.13 0.31 19.28
C PRO A 73 2.29 -0.24 18.44
N ASP A 74 3.52 -0.04 18.89
CA ASP A 74 4.71 -0.48 18.15
C ASP A 74 4.75 -2.00 17.94
N ASP A 75 4.25 -2.77 18.90
CA ASP A 75 4.14 -4.24 18.79
C ASP A 75 3.09 -4.72 17.80
N ALA A 76 2.17 -3.85 17.38
CA ALA A 76 1.21 -4.13 16.31
C ALA A 76 1.77 -3.83 14.91
N ILE A 77 2.94 -3.18 14.81
CA ILE A 77 3.54 -2.74 13.55
C ILE A 77 4.68 -3.67 13.15
N LEU A 78 4.61 -4.25 11.95
CA LEU A 78 5.70 -5.03 11.35
C LEU A 78 6.28 -4.28 10.16
N ALA A 79 7.58 -4.03 10.21
CA ALA A 79 8.29 -3.44 9.07
C ALA A 79 8.73 -4.53 8.09
N ILE A 80 8.57 -4.25 6.80
CA ILE A 80 9.40 -4.91 5.79
C ILE A 80 10.79 -4.29 5.91
N THR A 81 11.77 -5.08 6.37
CA THR A 81 13.14 -4.61 6.58
C THR A 81 13.91 -4.50 5.27
N GLU A 82 13.56 -5.31 4.30
CA GLU A 82 14.12 -5.30 2.96
C GLU A 82 13.63 -4.08 2.18
N VAL A 83 14.54 -3.48 1.44
CA VAL A 83 14.20 -2.37 0.54
C VAL A 83 13.51 -2.92 -0.70
N SER A 84 12.28 -2.47 -0.93
CA SER A 84 11.51 -2.84 -2.12
C SER A 84 11.66 -1.78 -3.22
N GLY A 85 12.15 -2.18 -4.38
CA GLY A 85 12.27 -1.30 -5.56
C GLY A 85 11.01 -1.28 -6.44
N SER A 86 10.03 -2.13 -6.15
CA SER A 86 8.80 -2.27 -6.94
C SER A 86 7.63 -2.76 -6.10
N THR A 87 6.40 -2.50 -6.57
CA THR A 87 5.18 -3.03 -5.95
C THR A 87 5.14 -4.57 -5.96
N PHE A 88 5.80 -5.20 -6.91
CA PHE A 88 5.91 -6.66 -6.98
C PHE A 88 6.78 -7.21 -5.84
N GLU A 89 7.92 -6.58 -5.55
CA GLU A 89 8.77 -6.94 -4.42
C GLU A 89 8.07 -6.67 -3.08
N GLU A 90 7.33 -5.56 -2.94
CA GLU A 90 6.50 -5.30 -1.76
C GLU A 90 5.50 -6.43 -1.53
N ALA A 91 4.85 -6.93 -2.59
CA ALA A 91 3.92 -8.05 -2.49
C ALA A 91 4.63 -9.34 -2.07
N GLN A 92 5.83 -9.62 -2.60
CA GLN A 92 6.61 -10.81 -2.22
C GLN A 92 7.03 -10.75 -0.74
N HIS A 93 7.58 -9.64 -0.28
CA HIS A 93 7.99 -9.48 1.12
C HIS A 93 6.78 -9.55 2.07
N SER A 94 5.66 -8.93 1.70
CA SER A 94 4.42 -9.03 2.48
C SER A 94 3.90 -10.46 2.58
N ARG A 95 3.91 -11.23 1.46
CA ARG A 95 3.56 -12.66 1.44
C ARG A 95 4.43 -13.45 2.41
N ASP A 96 5.74 -13.21 2.40
CA ASP A 96 6.68 -13.97 3.22
C ASP A 96 6.48 -13.69 4.72
N ILE A 97 6.18 -12.43 5.09
CA ILE A 97 5.77 -12.07 6.45
C ILE A 97 4.47 -12.80 6.80
N MET A 98 3.42 -12.69 5.98
CA MET A 98 2.12 -13.29 6.27
C MET A 98 2.22 -14.82 6.45
N ARG A 99 3.02 -15.49 5.62
CA ARG A 99 3.26 -16.93 5.75
C ARG A 99 3.98 -17.29 7.04
N ARG A 100 4.96 -16.51 7.46
CA ARG A 100 5.69 -16.70 8.72
C ARG A 100 4.78 -16.53 9.92
N GLU A 101 3.89 -15.55 9.87
CA GLU A 101 2.93 -15.23 10.96
C GLU A 101 1.67 -16.11 10.93
N GLY A 102 1.49 -16.94 9.90
CA GLY A 102 0.28 -17.78 9.73
C GLY A 102 -0.97 -16.99 9.34
N TRP A 103 -0.83 -15.82 8.71
CA TRP A 103 -1.93 -14.97 8.26
C TRP A 103 -2.37 -15.33 6.84
N HIS A 104 -3.67 -15.11 6.54
CA HIS A 104 -4.29 -15.51 5.28
C HIS A 104 -4.99 -14.35 4.54
N SER A 105 -5.26 -13.25 5.23
CA SER A 105 -6.02 -12.12 4.69
C SER A 105 -5.36 -10.77 5.00
N ALA A 106 -5.42 -9.84 4.03
CA ALA A 106 -4.86 -8.51 4.19
C ALA A 106 -5.75 -7.43 3.58
N ILE A 107 -5.74 -6.24 4.18
CA ILE A 107 -6.29 -5.02 3.60
C ILE A 107 -5.12 -4.20 3.04
N LEU A 108 -5.13 -3.90 1.75
CA LEU A 108 -4.05 -3.23 1.04
C LEU A 108 -4.32 -1.73 0.89
N VAL A 109 -3.60 -0.92 1.65
CA VAL A 109 -3.73 0.54 1.65
C VAL A 109 -2.71 1.21 0.73
N THR A 110 -3.22 1.99 -0.21
CA THR A 110 -2.41 2.83 -1.10
C THR A 110 -3.23 4.02 -1.64
N ASP A 111 -2.59 4.92 -2.41
CA ASP A 111 -3.31 6.05 -3.01
C ASP A 111 -4.34 5.60 -4.05
N PRO A 112 -5.48 6.32 -4.19
CA PRO A 112 -6.58 5.90 -5.04
C PRO A 112 -6.19 5.49 -6.47
N PHE A 113 -5.40 6.29 -7.17
CA PHE A 113 -4.97 6.01 -8.54
C PHE A 113 -4.04 4.77 -8.66
N HIS A 114 -3.41 4.34 -7.56
CA HIS A 114 -2.49 3.21 -7.54
C HIS A 114 -3.19 1.88 -7.20
N THR A 115 -4.41 1.91 -6.68
CA THR A 115 -5.06 0.72 -6.10
C THR A 115 -5.27 -0.41 -7.09
N ARG A 116 -5.61 -0.12 -8.35
CA ARG A 116 -5.83 -1.18 -9.36
C ARG A 116 -4.55 -1.95 -9.65
N ARG A 117 -3.45 -1.26 -9.93
CA ARG A 117 -2.17 -1.93 -10.20
C ARG A 117 -1.66 -2.67 -8.97
N ALA A 118 -1.74 -2.04 -7.81
CA ALA A 118 -1.35 -2.69 -6.56
C ALA A 118 -2.16 -3.97 -6.30
N LEU A 119 -3.48 -3.92 -6.44
CA LEU A 119 -4.35 -5.08 -6.26
C LEU A 119 -3.98 -6.22 -7.22
N LEU A 120 -3.84 -5.94 -8.51
CA LEU A 120 -3.50 -6.95 -9.50
C LEU A 120 -2.14 -7.59 -9.19
N THR A 121 -1.15 -6.77 -8.85
CA THR A 121 0.20 -7.24 -8.47
C THR A 121 0.15 -8.08 -7.20
N PHE A 122 -0.57 -7.65 -6.16
CA PHE A 122 -0.68 -8.43 -4.93
C PHE A 122 -1.44 -9.74 -5.16
N ARG A 123 -2.51 -9.75 -5.94
CA ARG A 123 -3.22 -10.98 -6.29
C ARG A 123 -2.33 -11.97 -7.02
N SER A 124 -1.52 -11.53 -7.99
CA SER A 124 -0.61 -12.41 -8.73
C SER A 124 0.41 -13.12 -7.82
N VAL A 125 0.76 -12.52 -6.67
CA VAL A 125 1.70 -13.08 -5.68
C VAL A 125 0.98 -13.85 -4.58
N PHE A 126 -0.20 -13.38 -4.15
CA PHE A 126 -0.93 -13.89 -2.99
C PHE A 126 -1.77 -15.11 -3.31
N GLU A 127 -2.53 -15.10 -4.43
CA GLU A 127 -3.45 -16.20 -4.79
C GLU A 127 -2.73 -17.54 -4.91
N PRO A 128 -1.53 -17.64 -5.55
CA PRO A 128 -0.78 -18.90 -5.57
C PRO A 128 -0.29 -19.37 -4.19
N ALA A 129 -0.23 -18.46 -3.22
CA ALA A 129 0.16 -18.75 -1.84
C ALA A 129 -1.04 -19.02 -0.91
N GLY A 130 -2.28 -19.03 -1.43
CA GLY A 130 -3.51 -19.20 -0.65
C GLY A 130 -3.87 -17.98 0.21
N LEU A 131 -3.34 -16.80 -0.11
CA LEU A 131 -3.60 -15.55 0.60
C LEU A 131 -4.64 -14.70 -0.15
N THR A 132 -5.38 -13.90 0.60
CA THR A 132 -6.38 -12.97 0.06
C THR A 132 -6.01 -11.52 0.34
N VAL A 133 -6.45 -10.60 -0.56
CA VAL A 133 -6.18 -9.19 -0.40
C VAL A 133 -7.37 -8.34 -0.86
N ILE A 134 -7.74 -7.34 -0.04
CA ILE A 134 -8.83 -6.40 -0.29
C ILE A 134 -8.22 -5.01 -0.50
N PRO A 135 -8.52 -4.30 -1.60
CA PRO A 135 -7.96 -2.97 -1.84
C PRO A 135 -8.69 -1.91 -1.01
N ALA A 136 -7.92 -1.04 -0.38
CA ALA A 136 -8.40 0.08 0.41
C ALA A 136 -7.75 1.40 -0.08
N PRO A 137 -8.39 2.13 -1.00
CA PRO A 137 -7.93 3.46 -1.38
C PRO A 137 -7.87 4.38 -0.17
N ALA A 138 -6.71 4.98 0.11
CA ALA A 138 -6.52 5.83 1.28
C ALA A 138 -7.51 7.00 1.27
N GLU A 139 -8.42 7.01 2.25
CA GLU A 139 -9.37 8.11 2.44
C GLU A 139 -8.62 9.37 2.89
N GLY A 140 -9.16 10.54 2.54
CA GLY A 140 -8.52 11.82 2.84
C GLY A 140 -7.30 12.14 1.97
N SER A 141 -6.85 11.21 1.10
CA SER A 141 -5.75 11.47 0.18
C SER A 141 -6.04 12.68 -0.71
N LYS A 142 -5.07 13.58 -0.81
CA LYS A 142 -5.11 14.69 -1.78
C LYS A 142 -5.11 14.21 -3.24
N TYR A 143 -4.73 12.96 -3.47
CA TYR A 143 -4.61 12.35 -4.79
C TYR A 143 -5.93 11.73 -5.26
N LYS A 144 -7.01 12.54 -5.25
CA LYS A 144 -8.31 12.15 -5.81
C LYS A 144 -8.21 11.96 -7.31
N THR A 145 -9.02 11.05 -7.85
CA THR A 145 -9.05 10.76 -9.30
C THR A 145 -10.04 11.63 -10.07
N ASP A 146 -10.97 12.29 -9.39
CA ASP A 146 -11.86 13.26 -10.00
C ASP A 146 -11.12 14.57 -10.34
N GLY A 147 -11.33 15.10 -11.53
CA GLY A 147 -10.68 16.33 -11.99
C GLY A 147 -9.14 16.26 -12.04
N TRP A 148 -8.55 15.06 -12.11
CA TRP A 148 -7.10 14.84 -12.09
C TRP A 148 -6.34 15.65 -13.14
N TRP A 149 -6.97 15.94 -14.30
CA TRP A 149 -6.37 16.74 -15.39
C TRP A 149 -6.24 18.24 -15.08
N ARG A 150 -6.85 18.71 -13.99
CA ARG A 150 -6.78 20.11 -13.55
C ARG A 150 -5.61 20.40 -12.60
N ASP A 151 -4.92 19.35 -12.18
CA ASP A 151 -3.80 19.42 -11.24
C ASP A 151 -2.61 18.66 -11.86
N PRO A 152 -1.50 19.35 -12.15
CA PRO A 152 -0.34 18.74 -12.80
C PRO A 152 0.22 17.53 -12.05
N ASP A 153 0.32 17.59 -10.72
CA ASP A 153 0.86 16.48 -9.90
C ASP A 153 -0.05 15.25 -9.98
N ARG A 154 -1.36 15.45 -9.90
CA ARG A 154 -2.34 14.37 -10.07
C ARG A 154 -2.32 13.81 -11.49
N GLY A 155 -2.22 14.71 -12.48
CA GLY A 155 -2.14 14.34 -13.90
C GLY A 155 -0.97 13.42 -14.20
N ILE A 156 0.23 13.79 -13.75
CA ILE A 156 1.45 12.99 -13.92
C ILE A 156 1.27 11.61 -13.30
N ARG A 157 0.75 11.51 -12.09
CA ARG A 157 0.57 10.24 -11.39
C ARG A 157 -0.43 9.33 -12.08
N VAL A 158 -1.57 9.86 -12.53
CA VAL A 158 -2.57 9.10 -13.29
C VAL A 158 -1.98 8.59 -14.60
N ILE A 159 -1.27 9.42 -15.35
CA ILE A 159 -0.62 9.02 -16.61
C ILE A 159 0.43 7.93 -16.35
N GLN A 160 1.24 8.08 -15.32
CA GLN A 160 2.23 7.07 -14.94
C GLN A 160 1.60 5.70 -14.65
N GLU A 161 0.44 5.64 -13.99
CA GLU A 161 -0.24 4.37 -13.73
C GLU A 161 -0.77 3.71 -15.02
N TYR A 162 -1.25 4.50 -15.99
CA TYR A 162 -1.63 3.99 -17.31
C TYR A 162 -0.44 3.43 -18.12
N ILE A 163 0.76 3.97 -17.89
CA ILE A 163 2.00 3.44 -18.51
C ILE A 163 2.47 2.18 -17.75
N LYS A 164 2.41 2.20 -16.41
CA LYS A 164 2.89 1.09 -15.58
C LYS A 164 2.01 -0.16 -15.69
N LEU A 165 0.70 -0.03 -15.83
CA LEU A 165 -0.19 -1.18 -15.92
C LEU A 165 0.20 -2.14 -17.06
N PRO A 166 0.29 -1.72 -18.35
CA PRO A 166 0.72 -2.62 -19.42
C PRO A 166 2.18 -3.11 -19.23
N TYR A 167 3.07 -2.29 -18.66
CA TYR A 167 4.42 -2.74 -18.35
C TYR A 167 4.43 -3.93 -17.38
N TYR A 168 3.63 -3.86 -16.29
CA TYR A 168 3.52 -4.95 -15.31
C TYR A 168 2.87 -6.19 -15.92
N LEU A 169 1.91 -6.03 -16.83
CA LEU A 169 1.30 -7.13 -17.59
C LEU A 169 2.36 -7.84 -18.47
N ILE A 170 3.16 -7.09 -19.22
CA ILE A 170 4.22 -7.66 -20.07
C ILE A 170 5.26 -8.39 -19.21
N LYS A 171 5.57 -7.88 -18.02
CA LYS A 171 6.49 -8.51 -17.07
C LYS A 171 5.88 -9.70 -16.31
N ARG A 172 4.60 -10.02 -16.54
CA ARG A 172 3.85 -11.06 -15.80
C ARG A 172 3.88 -10.86 -14.27
N GLN A 173 3.74 -9.60 -13.86
CA GLN A 173 3.69 -9.19 -12.46
C GLN A 173 2.26 -8.82 -12.02
N ILE A 174 1.30 -8.96 -12.92
CA ILE A 174 -0.15 -8.84 -12.71
C ILE A 174 -0.87 -9.88 -13.54
#